data_30f51793145985d4567e4ab60f0ebff5
#
_entry.id   30f51793145985d4567e4ab60f0ebff5
#
_cell.length_a   1.000
_cell.length_b   1.000
_cell.length_c   1.000
_cell.angle_alpha   90.00
_cell.angle_beta   90.00
_cell.angle_gamma   90.00
#
_symmetry.space_group_name_H-M   'P 1'
#
loop_
_entity.id
_entity.type
_entity.pdbx_description
1 polymer ?
#
loop_
_entity_poly.entity_id
_entity_poly.type
_entity_poly.pdbx_seq_one_letter_code
_entity_poly.pdbx_strand_id
1 'polypeptide(L)'
;MEELLHPEWSAEKIEQLKGHYQSILSLLGEDVEREGLLKTPERVAKAMLTLTRGYEQDPHAILLGAKFKEEYSQMVIVKDIDFFSLCEHHMLPFYGKAHVAYIPNGYITGLSKIARVVDVFSHRLQVQERMTLQIKECIQETLNPLGVMVVVEAKHMCMQMRGVENQNAITTTSDFTGALNQAKTREDFMNLIRHNR
;
A
#
# COMPACT_ATOMS: atom_id res chain seq x y z
N MET A 1 -16.76 -17.18 6.57
CA MET A 1 -16.28 -16.06 5.74
C MET A 1 -15.51 -16.71 4.59
N GLU A 2 -16.13 -16.84 3.43
CA GLU A 2 -15.41 -17.24 2.22
C GLU A 2 -14.42 -16.13 1.92
N GLU A 3 -13.12 -16.44 2.00
CA GLU A 3 -12.10 -15.57 1.45
C GLU A 3 -12.43 -15.40 -0.03
N LEU A 4 -12.66 -14.16 -0.45
CA LEU A 4 -12.85 -13.79 -1.84
C LEU A 4 -11.60 -14.21 -2.61
N LEU A 5 -11.63 -15.44 -3.14
CA LEU A 5 -10.63 -15.91 -4.08
C LEU A 5 -10.73 -15.00 -5.30
N HIS A 6 -9.69 -14.26 -5.59
CA HIS A 6 -9.61 -13.52 -6.84
C HIS A 6 -9.76 -14.54 -7.99
N PRO A 7 -10.68 -14.36 -8.94
CA PRO A 7 -10.93 -15.35 -9.99
C PRO A 7 -9.72 -15.65 -10.89
N GLU A 8 -8.65 -14.87 -10.76
CA GLU A 8 -7.43 -14.97 -11.55
C GLU A 8 -6.33 -15.86 -10.93
N TRP A 9 -6.50 -16.34 -9.68
CA TRP A 9 -5.51 -17.23 -9.10
C TRP A 9 -5.76 -18.66 -9.55
N SER A 10 -4.86 -19.17 -10.40
CA SER A 10 -4.96 -20.55 -10.84
C SER A 10 -4.81 -21.51 -9.63
N ALA A 11 -5.60 -22.57 -9.63
CA ALA A 11 -5.47 -23.65 -8.64
C ALA A 11 -4.05 -24.21 -8.60
N GLU A 12 -3.36 -24.23 -9.74
CA GLU A 12 -1.97 -24.63 -9.88
C GLU A 12 -1.02 -23.73 -9.07
N LYS A 13 -1.17 -22.42 -9.14
CA LYS A 13 -0.36 -21.45 -8.38
C LYS A 13 -0.53 -21.64 -6.87
N ILE A 14 -1.76 -21.89 -6.41
CA ILE A 14 -2.06 -22.16 -5.01
C ILE A 14 -1.38 -23.48 -4.56
N GLU A 15 -1.49 -24.56 -5.35
CA GLU A 15 -0.86 -25.84 -5.01
C GLU A 15 0.66 -25.78 -4.98
N GLN A 16 1.30 -25.05 -5.90
CA GLN A 16 2.74 -24.82 -5.89
C GLN A 16 3.18 -24.09 -4.62
N LEU A 17 2.53 -22.96 -4.28
CA LEU A 17 2.82 -22.21 -3.06
C LEU A 17 2.59 -23.06 -1.80
N LYS A 18 1.51 -23.82 -1.75
CA LYS A 18 1.20 -24.75 -0.64
C LYS A 18 2.34 -25.75 -0.42
N GLY A 19 2.86 -26.37 -1.49
CA GLY A 19 4.00 -27.30 -1.39
C GLY A 19 5.26 -26.64 -0.82
N HIS A 20 5.56 -25.42 -1.24
CA HIS A 20 6.69 -24.66 -0.69
C HIS A 20 6.50 -24.32 0.78
N TYR A 21 5.30 -23.89 1.20
CA TYR A 21 5.03 -23.59 2.63
C TYR A 21 5.04 -24.83 3.51
N GLN A 22 4.60 -25.98 3.00
CA GLN A 22 4.74 -27.25 3.73
C GLN A 22 6.21 -27.59 3.97
N SER A 23 7.05 -27.42 2.96
CA SER A 23 8.51 -27.63 3.08
C SER A 23 9.15 -26.66 4.07
N ILE A 24 8.74 -25.37 4.05
CA ILE A 24 9.21 -24.36 5.01
C ILE A 24 8.87 -24.78 6.44
N LEU A 25 7.63 -25.19 6.72
CA LEU A 25 7.21 -25.63 8.06
C LEU A 25 8.05 -26.81 8.57
N SER A 26 8.29 -27.81 7.71
CA SER A 26 9.16 -28.94 8.05
C SER A 26 10.58 -28.51 8.36
N LEU A 27 11.16 -27.58 7.57
CA LEU A 27 12.52 -27.06 7.78
C LEU A 27 12.64 -26.21 9.06
N LEU A 28 11.55 -25.60 9.51
CA LEU A 28 11.48 -24.91 10.81
C LEU A 28 11.38 -25.86 11.99
N GLY A 29 11.26 -27.18 11.76
CA GLY A 29 11.16 -28.19 12.78
C GLY A 29 9.75 -28.48 13.30
N GLU A 30 8.72 -28.00 12.57
CA GLU A 30 7.32 -28.23 12.94
C GLU A 30 6.84 -29.62 12.48
N ASP A 31 5.95 -30.22 13.28
CA ASP A 31 5.16 -31.37 12.84
C ASP A 31 4.01 -30.93 11.95
N VAL A 32 4.18 -31.08 10.63
CA VAL A 32 3.21 -30.68 9.63
C VAL A 32 1.91 -31.47 9.65
N GLU A 33 1.92 -32.67 10.32
CA GLU A 33 0.75 -33.53 10.45
C GLU A 33 -0.10 -33.17 11.68
N ARG A 34 0.37 -32.31 12.57
CA ARG A 34 -0.44 -31.88 13.71
C ARG A 34 -1.68 -31.06 13.24
N GLU A 35 -2.80 -31.31 13.90
CA GLU A 35 -4.12 -30.80 13.51
C GLU A 35 -4.13 -29.27 13.19
N GLY A 36 -3.43 -28.47 13.98
CA GLY A 36 -3.34 -27.01 13.80
C GLY A 36 -2.61 -26.58 12.53
N LEU A 37 -1.73 -27.43 11.96
CA LEU A 37 -0.93 -27.10 10.77
C LEU A 37 -1.41 -27.76 9.48
N LEU A 38 -2.31 -28.74 9.52
CA LEU A 38 -2.78 -29.44 8.31
C LEU A 38 -3.26 -28.51 7.20
N LYS A 39 -3.93 -27.40 7.54
CA LYS A 39 -4.44 -26.41 6.59
C LYS A 39 -3.58 -25.16 6.45
N THR A 40 -2.50 -25.04 7.22
CA THR A 40 -1.65 -23.84 7.24
C THR A 40 -0.98 -23.57 5.89
N PRO A 41 -0.40 -24.55 5.18
CA PRO A 41 0.22 -24.30 3.89
C PRO A 41 -0.73 -23.66 2.87
N GLU A 42 -1.96 -24.17 2.77
CA GLU A 42 -2.96 -23.61 1.88
C GLU A 42 -3.42 -22.21 2.32
N ARG A 43 -3.63 -22.01 3.63
CA ARG A 43 -4.03 -20.70 4.18
C ARG A 43 -2.98 -19.64 3.93
N VAL A 44 -1.71 -19.97 4.13
CA VAL A 44 -0.60 -19.03 3.89
C VAL A 44 -0.46 -18.74 2.40
N ALA A 45 -0.60 -19.74 1.52
CA ALA A 45 -0.59 -19.53 0.07
C ALA A 45 -1.65 -18.52 -0.36
N LYS A 46 -2.90 -18.70 0.07
CA LYS A 46 -4.01 -17.78 -0.22
C LYS A 46 -3.78 -16.39 0.38
N ALA A 47 -3.31 -16.32 1.63
CA ALA A 47 -3.00 -15.04 2.28
C ALA A 47 -1.93 -14.26 1.53
N MET A 48 -0.85 -14.91 1.08
CA MET A 48 0.22 -14.26 0.32
C MET A 48 -0.28 -13.74 -1.03
N LEU A 49 -1.11 -14.48 -1.72
CA LEU A 49 -1.73 -14.00 -2.96
C LEU A 49 -2.61 -12.77 -2.72
N THR A 50 -3.41 -12.78 -1.63
CA THR A 50 -4.21 -11.61 -1.23
C THR A 50 -3.32 -10.40 -0.92
N LEU A 51 -2.26 -10.60 -0.14
CA LEU A 51 -1.35 -9.54 0.29
C LEU A 51 -0.47 -8.98 -0.86
N THR A 52 -0.43 -9.69 -1.99
CA THR A 52 0.35 -9.27 -3.16
C THR A 52 -0.50 -9.04 -4.42
N ARG A 53 -1.83 -8.97 -4.26
CA ARG A 53 -2.79 -8.74 -5.38
C ARG A 53 -2.55 -7.47 -6.19
N GLY A 54 -1.85 -6.49 -5.61
CA GLY A 54 -1.52 -5.23 -6.27
C GLY A 54 -0.61 -5.39 -7.49
N TYR A 55 0.07 -6.52 -7.66
CA TYR A 55 0.81 -6.82 -8.89
C TYR A 55 -0.10 -7.09 -10.09
N GLU A 56 -1.33 -7.51 -9.85
CA GLU A 56 -2.31 -7.87 -10.89
C GLU A 56 -3.27 -6.70 -11.22
N GLN A 57 -3.06 -5.52 -10.59
CA GLN A 57 -3.93 -4.37 -10.71
C GLN A 57 -3.24 -3.20 -11.42
N ASP A 58 -3.98 -2.49 -12.27
CA ASP A 58 -3.53 -1.26 -12.92
C ASP A 58 -4.02 -0.02 -12.16
N PRO A 59 -3.14 0.68 -11.41
CA PRO A 59 -3.52 1.87 -10.67
C PRO A 59 -3.90 3.05 -11.56
N HIS A 60 -3.35 3.14 -12.77
CA HIS A 60 -3.70 4.18 -13.74
C HIS A 60 -5.14 3.99 -14.24
N ALA A 61 -5.52 2.78 -14.61
CA ALA A 61 -6.89 2.46 -15.01
C ALA A 61 -7.90 2.75 -13.90
N ILE A 62 -7.53 2.52 -12.63
CA ILE A 62 -8.36 2.84 -11.47
C ILE A 62 -8.65 4.34 -11.41
N LEU A 63 -7.65 5.20 -11.57
CA LEU A 63 -7.83 6.66 -11.56
C LEU A 63 -8.65 7.14 -12.74
N LEU A 64 -8.34 6.64 -13.95
CA LEU A 64 -9.04 7.00 -15.18
C LEU A 64 -10.52 6.61 -15.15
N GLY A 65 -10.86 5.50 -14.50
CA GLY A 65 -12.24 5.02 -14.38
C GLY A 65 -13.20 5.95 -13.61
N ALA A 66 -12.69 7.01 -12.97
CA ALA A 66 -13.51 8.05 -12.33
C ALA A 66 -12.87 9.44 -12.47
N LYS A 67 -12.12 9.68 -13.55
CA LYS A 67 -11.59 10.99 -13.91
C LYS A 67 -12.67 11.77 -14.62
N PHE A 68 -12.97 12.98 -14.16
CA PHE A 68 -13.96 13.86 -14.77
C PHE A 68 -13.53 15.32 -14.71
N LYS A 69 -14.08 16.12 -15.60
CA LYS A 69 -13.74 17.53 -15.72
C LYS A 69 -14.41 18.34 -14.60
N GLU A 70 -13.63 19.19 -13.94
CA GLU A 70 -14.11 20.05 -12.86
C GLU A 70 -13.21 21.30 -12.75
N GLU A 71 -13.80 22.45 -12.53
CA GLU A 71 -13.08 23.74 -12.43
C GLU A 71 -12.50 24.02 -11.04
N TYR A 72 -12.54 23.03 -10.15
CA TYR A 72 -11.95 23.16 -8.82
C TYR A 72 -10.43 23.26 -8.88
N SER A 73 -9.86 24.30 -8.28
CA SER A 73 -8.42 24.63 -8.36
C SER A 73 -7.71 24.63 -7.00
N GLN A 74 -8.42 24.34 -5.90
CA GLN A 74 -7.82 24.25 -4.58
C GLN A 74 -7.26 22.84 -4.31
N MET A 75 -6.40 22.74 -3.32
CA MET A 75 -5.84 21.45 -2.90
C MET A 75 -6.93 20.49 -2.44
N VAL A 76 -6.94 19.28 -3.01
CA VAL A 76 -7.75 18.15 -2.57
C VAL A 76 -6.88 17.27 -1.70
N ILE A 77 -7.34 16.91 -0.50
CA ILE A 77 -6.60 16.05 0.44
C ILE A 77 -7.45 14.84 0.80
N VAL A 78 -6.88 13.65 0.66
CA VAL A 78 -7.39 12.40 1.21
C VAL A 78 -6.39 11.94 2.26
N LYS A 79 -6.76 12.04 3.53
CA LYS A 79 -5.88 11.72 4.65
C LYS A 79 -6.34 10.51 5.43
N ASP A 80 -5.44 10.01 6.28
CA ASP A 80 -5.69 8.87 7.17
C ASP A 80 -6.11 7.59 6.42
N ILE A 81 -5.56 7.38 5.22
CA ILE A 81 -5.77 6.15 4.45
C ILE A 81 -4.98 5.04 5.12
N ASP A 82 -5.67 4.11 5.77
CA ASP A 82 -5.04 2.93 6.35
C ASP A 82 -4.46 2.03 5.27
N PHE A 83 -3.27 1.50 5.52
CA PHE A 83 -2.64 0.53 4.65
C PHE A 83 -1.86 -0.54 5.43
N PHE A 84 -1.74 -1.71 4.81
CA PHE A 84 -0.85 -2.81 5.22
C PHE A 84 -0.01 -3.22 4.02
N SER A 85 1.28 -3.44 4.23
CA SER A 85 2.21 -3.86 3.18
C SER A 85 3.21 -4.87 3.71
N LEU A 86 3.95 -5.52 2.81
CA LEU A 86 5.02 -6.44 3.16
C LEU A 86 6.37 -5.84 2.78
N CYS A 87 7.27 -5.74 3.77
CA CYS A 87 8.65 -5.33 3.54
C CYS A 87 9.34 -6.33 2.60
N GLU A 88 9.89 -5.87 1.47
CA GLU A 88 10.53 -6.75 0.49
C GLU A 88 11.78 -7.48 1.04
N HIS A 89 12.44 -6.91 2.05
CA HIS A 89 13.66 -7.49 2.62
C HIS A 89 13.37 -8.71 3.52
N HIS A 90 12.20 -8.76 4.16
CA HIS A 90 11.91 -9.77 5.19
C HIS A 90 10.55 -10.43 5.01
N MET A 91 9.69 -9.98 4.11
CA MET A 91 8.29 -10.38 3.98
C MET A 91 7.48 -10.22 5.28
N LEU A 92 7.94 -9.33 6.16
CA LEU A 92 7.22 -8.97 7.39
C LEU A 92 6.39 -7.72 7.16
N PRO A 93 5.24 -7.57 7.85
CA PRO A 93 4.37 -6.44 7.65
C PRO A 93 5.01 -5.10 8.06
N PHE A 94 4.67 -4.06 7.31
CA PHE A 94 4.66 -2.69 7.80
C PHE A 94 3.30 -2.08 7.50
N TYR A 95 2.83 -1.21 8.36
CA TYR A 95 1.47 -0.71 8.30
C TYR A 95 1.38 0.69 8.90
N GLY A 96 0.39 1.43 8.48
CA GLY A 96 0.22 2.79 8.94
C GLY A 96 -0.81 3.57 8.15
N LYS A 97 -0.50 4.85 7.90
CA LYS A 97 -1.39 5.78 7.22
C LYS A 97 -0.69 6.48 6.06
N ALA A 98 -1.40 6.60 4.96
CA ALA A 98 -1.00 7.44 3.84
C ALA A 98 -1.90 8.68 3.78
N HIS A 99 -1.28 9.81 3.43
CA HIS A 99 -1.94 11.09 3.21
C HIS A 99 -1.56 11.57 1.83
N VAL A 100 -2.55 11.83 1.01
CA VAL A 100 -2.37 12.22 -0.40
C VAL A 100 -3.03 13.55 -0.65
N ALA A 101 -2.28 14.48 -1.24
CA ALA A 101 -2.82 15.74 -1.73
C ALA A 101 -2.51 15.92 -3.21
N TYR A 102 -3.42 16.54 -3.93
CA TYR A 102 -3.15 17.03 -5.28
C TYR A 102 -3.89 18.35 -5.53
N ILE A 103 -3.35 19.18 -6.42
CA ILE A 103 -3.98 20.41 -6.87
C ILE A 103 -4.48 20.16 -8.29
N PRO A 104 -5.81 20.13 -8.52
CA PRO A 104 -6.36 19.83 -9.83
C PRO A 104 -5.93 20.80 -10.93
N ASN A 105 -5.87 20.29 -12.16
CA ASN A 105 -5.63 21.04 -13.38
C ASN A 105 -6.76 20.74 -14.38
N GLY A 106 -7.97 21.20 -14.06
CA GLY A 106 -9.19 20.98 -14.86
C GLY A 106 -9.80 19.59 -14.77
N TYR A 107 -9.17 18.66 -14.03
CA TYR A 107 -9.68 17.31 -13.80
C TYR A 107 -9.53 16.91 -12.35
N ILE A 108 -10.54 16.21 -11.84
CA ILE A 108 -10.51 15.54 -10.54
C ILE A 108 -10.82 14.05 -10.71
N THR A 109 -10.60 13.29 -9.66
CA THR A 109 -10.97 11.87 -9.60
C THR A 109 -11.82 11.58 -8.37
N GLY A 110 -12.57 10.50 -8.39
CA GLY A 110 -13.31 10.06 -7.21
C GLY A 110 -12.38 9.80 -6.03
N LEU A 111 -12.72 10.33 -4.85
CA LEU A 111 -11.86 10.25 -3.64
C LEU A 111 -11.47 8.82 -3.28
N SER A 112 -12.40 7.85 -3.48
CA SER A 112 -12.14 6.43 -3.28
C SER A 112 -11.07 5.86 -4.22
N LYS A 113 -10.81 6.50 -5.37
CA LYS A 113 -9.79 6.05 -6.31
C LYS A 113 -8.37 6.34 -5.79
N ILE A 114 -8.21 7.44 -5.06
CA ILE A 114 -6.96 7.75 -4.36
C ILE A 114 -6.63 6.67 -3.33
N ALA A 115 -7.60 6.30 -2.49
CA ALA A 115 -7.41 5.22 -1.53
C ALA A 115 -7.11 3.87 -2.20
N ARG A 116 -7.75 3.57 -3.33
CA ARG A 116 -7.47 2.34 -4.11
C ARG A 116 -6.07 2.33 -4.73
N VAL A 117 -5.54 3.48 -5.16
CA VAL A 117 -4.14 3.56 -5.64
C VAL A 117 -3.17 3.23 -4.50
N VAL A 118 -3.41 3.75 -3.30
CA VAL A 118 -2.64 3.38 -2.10
C VAL A 118 -2.74 1.88 -1.84
N ASP A 119 -3.95 1.30 -1.92
CA ASP A 119 -4.19 -0.15 -1.75
C ASP A 119 -3.39 -0.98 -2.78
N VAL A 120 -3.40 -0.60 -4.06
CA VAL A 120 -2.65 -1.31 -5.11
C VAL A 120 -1.15 -1.34 -4.83
N PHE A 121 -0.57 -0.20 -4.47
CA PHE A 121 0.87 -0.14 -4.22
C PHE A 121 1.27 -0.77 -2.89
N SER A 122 0.42 -0.72 -1.87
CA SER A 122 0.67 -1.38 -0.59
C SER A 122 0.56 -2.90 -0.67
N HIS A 123 -0.28 -3.46 -1.53
CA HIS A 123 -0.39 -4.91 -1.75
C HIS A 123 0.67 -5.45 -2.72
N ARG A 124 1.93 -5.11 -2.45
CA ARG A 124 3.13 -5.58 -3.15
C ARG A 124 4.24 -5.81 -2.13
N LEU A 125 5.34 -6.45 -2.53
CA LEU A 125 6.57 -6.41 -1.74
C LEU A 125 7.19 -5.02 -1.93
N GLN A 126 7.35 -4.26 -0.83
CA GLN A 126 7.69 -2.84 -0.89
C GLN A 126 8.82 -2.44 0.05
N VAL A 127 9.46 -1.32 -0.29
CA VAL A 127 10.06 -0.40 0.68
C VAL A 127 9.21 0.85 0.73
N GLN A 128 9.09 1.46 1.90
CA GLN A 128 8.17 2.57 2.14
C GLN A 128 8.46 3.76 1.21
N GLU A 129 9.73 4.06 0.95
CA GLU A 129 10.18 5.14 0.08
C GLU A 129 9.70 4.95 -1.36
N ARG A 130 9.85 3.72 -1.89
CA ARG A 130 9.38 3.39 -3.24
C ARG A 130 7.86 3.46 -3.34
N MET A 131 7.14 2.96 -2.33
CA MET A 131 5.69 3.03 -2.29
C MET A 131 5.21 4.49 -2.33
N THR A 132 5.84 5.36 -1.53
CA THR A 132 5.53 6.80 -1.50
C THR A 132 5.74 7.44 -2.87
N LEU A 133 6.87 7.16 -3.51
CA LEU A 133 7.21 7.65 -4.85
C LEU A 133 6.21 7.15 -5.90
N GLN A 134 5.91 5.85 -5.92
CA GLN A 134 5.02 5.25 -6.91
C GLN A 134 3.58 5.77 -6.81
N ILE A 135 3.06 6.01 -5.61
CA ILE A 135 1.74 6.62 -5.42
C ILE A 135 1.72 8.03 -6.02
N LYS A 136 2.74 8.84 -5.70
CA LYS A 136 2.87 10.21 -6.23
C LYS A 136 2.95 10.22 -7.76
N GLU A 137 3.82 9.40 -8.34
CA GLU A 137 4.02 9.33 -9.80
C GLU A 137 2.76 8.89 -10.52
N CYS A 138 2.10 7.85 -10.06
CA CYS A 138 0.86 7.37 -10.65
C CYS A 138 -0.21 8.47 -10.72
N ILE A 139 -0.38 9.24 -9.64
CA ILE A 139 -1.35 10.35 -9.60
C ILE A 139 -0.91 11.48 -10.54
N GLN A 140 0.38 11.84 -10.52
CA GLN A 140 0.94 12.90 -11.36
C GLN A 140 0.79 12.58 -12.84
N GLU A 141 1.12 11.38 -13.26
CA GLU A 141 1.08 10.96 -14.66
C GLU A 141 -0.35 10.79 -15.18
N THR A 142 -1.27 10.29 -14.34
CA THR A 142 -2.63 9.98 -14.77
C THR A 142 -3.55 11.19 -14.81
N LEU A 143 -3.49 12.04 -13.78
CA LEU A 143 -4.39 13.19 -13.65
C LEU A 143 -3.78 14.47 -14.19
N ASN A 144 -2.46 14.53 -14.33
CA ASN A 144 -1.68 15.72 -14.70
C ASN A 144 -2.05 16.95 -13.86
N PRO A 145 -2.09 16.85 -12.52
CA PRO A 145 -2.42 17.97 -11.66
C PRO A 145 -1.28 19.01 -11.62
N LEU A 146 -1.54 20.19 -11.06
CA LEU A 146 -0.52 21.22 -10.86
C LEU A 146 0.55 20.81 -9.83
N GLY A 147 0.26 19.83 -9.01
CA GLY A 147 1.20 19.24 -8.06
C GLY A 147 0.54 18.11 -7.26
N VAL A 148 1.37 17.21 -6.77
CA VAL A 148 0.99 16.08 -5.89
C VAL A 148 1.92 16.06 -4.69
N MET A 149 1.41 15.69 -3.53
CA MET A 149 2.22 15.33 -2.37
C MET A 149 1.66 14.08 -1.71
N VAL A 150 2.55 13.17 -1.34
CA VAL A 150 2.24 11.97 -0.59
C VAL A 150 3.10 11.94 0.66
N VAL A 151 2.47 11.66 1.80
CA VAL A 151 3.15 11.40 3.08
C VAL A 151 2.68 10.04 3.58
N VAL A 152 3.62 9.21 3.98
CA VAL A 152 3.35 7.89 4.55
C VAL A 152 4.01 7.78 5.91
N GLU A 153 3.23 7.40 6.93
CA GLU A 153 3.71 7.14 8.28
C GLU A 153 3.44 5.67 8.63
N ALA A 154 4.47 4.92 9.01
CA ALA A 154 4.33 3.49 9.25
C ALA A 154 5.16 2.95 10.40
N LYS A 155 4.67 1.87 10.99
CA LYS A 155 5.40 0.97 11.88
C LYS A 155 5.86 -0.26 11.11
N HIS A 156 7.10 -0.70 11.35
CA HIS A 156 7.72 -1.82 10.65
C HIS A 156 7.94 -2.99 11.59
N MET A 157 7.24 -4.10 11.36
CA MET A 157 7.40 -5.32 12.17
C MET A 157 8.82 -5.88 12.07
N CYS A 158 9.51 -5.70 10.94
CA CYS A 158 10.89 -6.11 10.78
C CYS A 158 11.89 -5.36 11.69
N MET A 159 11.48 -4.20 12.22
CA MET A 159 12.25 -3.44 13.22
C MET A 159 11.76 -3.70 14.66
N GLN A 160 10.49 -4.08 14.84
CA GLN A 160 9.88 -4.22 16.16
C GLN A 160 10.08 -5.61 16.75
N MET A 161 9.86 -6.68 15.96
CA MET A 161 9.83 -8.05 16.46
C MET A 161 11.19 -8.77 16.37
N ARG A 162 12.14 -8.20 15.69
CA ARG A 162 13.51 -8.71 15.53
C ARG A 162 14.45 -7.57 15.13
N GLY A 163 15.78 -7.86 15.09
CA GLY A 163 16.81 -6.89 14.71
C GLY A 163 17.05 -5.86 15.82
N VAL A 164 16.66 -4.62 15.58
CA VAL A 164 16.84 -3.52 16.58
C VAL A 164 15.77 -3.50 17.68
N GLU A 165 14.68 -4.25 17.51
CA GLU A 165 13.59 -4.43 18.48
C GLU A 165 13.00 -3.12 19.03
N ASN A 166 12.98 -2.05 18.20
CA ASN A 166 12.46 -0.75 18.59
C ASN A 166 10.93 -0.70 18.42
N GLN A 167 10.20 -0.70 19.54
CA GLN A 167 8.74 -0.77 19.57
C GLN A 167 8.04 0.53 19.20
N ASN A 168 8.69 1.68 19.35
CA ASN A 168 8.05 2.99 19.23
C ASN A 168 8.41 3.74 17.95
N ALA A 169 9.35 3.22 17.15
CA ALA A 169 9.78 3.87 15.93
C ALA A 169 8.63 3.95 14.92
N ILE A 170 8.41 5.15 14.40
CA ILE A 170 7.53 5.44 13.26
C ILE A 170 8.41 6.02 12.17
N THR A 171 8.35 5.42 10.98
CA THR A 171 9.05 5.93 9.80
C THR A 171 8.08 6.83 9.02
N THR A 172 8.53 8.05 8.70
CA THR A 172 7.77 8.97 7.84
C THR A 172 8.53 9.19 6.55
N THR A 173 7.88 8.96 5.42
CA THR A 173 8.40 9.28 4.09
C THR A 173 7.47 10.28 3.40
N SER A 174 8.04 11.16 2.59
CA SER A 174 7.27 12.13 1.82
C SER A 174 7.89 12.38 0.46
N ASP A 175 7.05 12.58 -0.55
CA ASP A 175 7.48 13.01 -1.87
C ASP A 175 6.44 13.96 -2.50
N PHE A 176 6.88 14.86 -3.36
CA PHE A 176 6.03 15.92 -3.90
C PHE A 176 6.48 16.41 -5.27
N THR A 177 5.55 17.03 -6.01
CA THR A 177 5.79 17.61 -7.35
C THR A 177 5.11 18.97 -7.51
N GLY A 178 5.48 19.67 -8.56
CA GLY A 178 4.79 20.86 -9.05
C GLY A 178 4.62 21.98 -8.02
N ALA A 179 3.42 22.50 -7.86
CA ALA A 179 3.11 23.60 -6.93
C ALA A 179 3.37 23.22 -5.45
N LEU A 180 3.43 21.93 -5.12
CA LEU A 180 3.79 21.45 -3.77
C LEU A 180 5.32 21.49 -3.51
N ASN A 181 6.14 21.89 -4.49
CA ASN A 181 7.54 22.29 -4.26
C ASN A 181 7.67 23.60 -3.47
N GLN A 182 6.63 24.41 -3.42
CA GLN A 182 6.66 25.65 -2.63
C GLN A 182 6.50 25.34 -1.15
N ALA A 183 7.39 25.90 -0.32
CA ALA A 183 7.44 25.62 1.12
C ALA A 183 6.10 25.91 1.81
N LYS A 184 5.45 27.04 1.48
CA LYS A 184 4.15 27.41 2.05
C LYS A 184 3.06 26.37 1.76
N THR A 185 2.95 25.93 0.51
CA THR A 185 1.92 24.94 0.12
C THR A 185 2.14 23.59 0.81
N ARG A 186 3.40 23.17 1.00
CA ARG A 186 3.72 21.98 1.79
C ARG A 186 3.36 22.16 3.27
N GLU A 187 3.65 23.32 3.83
CA GLU A 187 3.33 23.63 5.22
C GLU A 187 1.81 23.60 5.45
N ASP A 188 1.02 24.18 4.56
CA ASP A 188 -0.43 24.13 4.61
C ASP A 188 -0.94 22.67 4.60
N PHE A 189 -0.42 21.83 3.71
CA PHE A 189 -0.75 20.41 3.70
C PHE A 189 -0.37 19.71 5.02
N MET A 190 0.87 19.90 5.49
CA MET A 190 1.35 19.29 6.74
C MET A 190 0.51 19.71 7.95
N ASN A 191 0.05 20.96 7.99
CA ASN A 191 -0.82 21.44 9.04
C ASN A 191 -2.20 20.77 8.98
N LEU A 192 -2.78 20.62 7.76
CA LEU A 192 -4.09 19.99 7.57
C LEU A 192 -4.11 18.49 7.93
N ILE A 193 -3.00 17.76 7.77
CA ILE A 193 -2.93 16.35 8.17
C ILE A 193 -2.67 16.18 9.67
N ARG A 194 -2.03 17.15 10.35
CA ARG A 194 -1.74 17.09 11.79
C ARG A 194 -2.92 17.42 12.69
N HIS A 195 -3.90 18.18 12.23
CA HIS A 195 -4.97 18.79 13.05
C HIS A 195 -6.06 17.85 13.57
N ASN A 196 -5.85 16.53 13.61
CA ASN A 196 -6.83 15.57 14.17
C ASN A 196 -6.16 14.47 15.02
N ARG A 197 -5.04 14.77 15.69
CA ARG A 197 -4.47 13.86 16.70
C ARG A 197 -4.63 14.40 18.10
#